data_72db35c838bf85ee2c835d76534f40bd
#
_entry.id   72db35c838bf85ee2c835d76534f40bd
#
_cell.length_a   1.000
_cell.length_b   1.000
_cell.length_c   1.000
_cell.angle_alpha   90.00
_cell.angle_beta   90.00
_cell.angle_gamma   90.00
#
_symmetry.space_group_name_H-M   'P 1'
#
loop_
_entity.id
_entity.type
_entity.pdbx_description
1 polymer ?
#
loop_
_entity_poly.entity_id
_entity_poly.type
_entity_poly.pdbx_seq_one_letter_code
_entity_poly.pdbx_strand_id
1 'polypeptide(L)'
;MPTDQQETTTANWMKEAQKGYIRVAVLILVNKQPFHGYEIMKEIKQRTKGFWTPTAGGMYPILRSLEKSGYIEGDWTTKKNRQIKIYHITESGKQILSRALVKQNEIAVNMNALFQEFARDVLNIESAEIPFHAMASPFSPFLEEAPKVEESKEVLEQKREHLKKFICTLLDELGKLEKQLSKSA
;
A
#
# COMPACT_ATOMS: atom_id res chain seq x y z
N MET A 1 -0.74 1.95 30.71
CA MET A 1 -0.62 0.74 29.89
C MET A 1 -2.00 0.45 29.31
N PRO A 2 -2.12 0.15 28.00
CA PRO A 2 -3.40 -0.21 27.42
C PRO A 2 -3.92 -1.48 28.08
N THR A 3 -5.24 -1.57 28.25
CA THR A 3 -5.87 -2.76 28.80
C THR A 3 -5.87 -3.88 27.74
N ASP A 4 -5.86 -5.14 28.17
CA ASP A 4 -5.91 -6.34 27.29
C ASP A 4 -7.06 -6.25 26.26
N GLN A 5 -8.16 -5.63 26.67
CA GLN A 5 -9.33 -5.38 25.82
C GLN A 5 -9.07 -4.35 24.71
N GLN A 6 -8.26 -3.33 24.97
CA GLN A 6 -7.89 -2.30 23.98
C GLN A 6 -6.91 -2.87 22.94
N GLU A 7 -5.95 -3.69 23.36
CA GLU A 7 -5.03 -4.36 22.46
C GLU A 7 -5.74 -5.33 21.51
N THR A 8 -6.69 -6.10 22.03
CA THR A 8 -7.51 -7.03 21.25
C THR A 8 -8.38 -6.29 20.22
N THR A 9 -8.98 -5.16 20.61
CA THR A 9 -9.80 -4.34 19.71
C THR A 9 -8.96 -3.74 18.57
N THR A 10 -7.80 -3.17 18.89
CA THR A 10 -6.89 -2.60 17.90
C THR A 10 -6.40 -3.66 16.92
N ALA A 11 -6.03 -4.85 17.42
CA ALA A 11 -5.61 -5.96 16.58
C ALA A 11 -6.71 -6.42 15.60
N ASN A 12 -7.98 -6.39 16.04
CA ASN A 12 -9.11 -6.73 15.17
C ASN A 12 -9.34 -5.69 14.07
N TRP A 13 -9.27 -4.40 14.38
CA TRP A 13 -9.36 -3.34 13.36
C TRP A 13 -8.26 -3.43 12.32
N MET A 14 -7.03 -3.69 12.75
CA MET A 14 -5.91 -3.88 11.84
C MET A 14 -6.10 -5.11 10.93
N LYS A 15 -6.65 -6.21 11.45
CA LYS A 15 -6.96 -7.40 10.63
C LYS A 15 -8.03 -7.12 9.58
N GLU A 16 -9.08 -6.35 9.91
CA GLU A 16 -10.12 -6.00 8.93
C GLU A 16 -9.58 -5.08 7.82
N ALA A 17 -8.81 -4.06 8.18
CA ALA A 17 -8.14 -3.20 7.21
C ALA A 17 -7.21 -4.03 6.29
N GLN A 18 -6.43 -4.94 6.86
CA GLN A 18 -5.53 -5.83 6.12
C GLN A 18 -6.28 -6.71 5.11
N LYS A 19 -7.46 -7.22 5.44
CA LYS A 19 -8.28 -8.03 4.49
C LYS A 19 -8.67 -7.20 3.25
N GLY A 20 -9.00 -5.92 3.42
CA GLY A 20 -9.27 -5.02 2.31
C GLY A 20 -8.05 -4.84 1.41
N TYR A 21 -6.90 -4.55 2.00
CA TYR A 21 -5.65 -4.39 1.26
C TYR A 21 -5.22 -5.67 0.53
N ILE A 22 -5.36 -6.83 1.14
CA ILE A 22 -5.03 -8.11 0.49
C ILE A 22 -5.90 -8.36 -0.74
N ARG A 23 -7.20 -8.02 -0.72
CA ARG A 23 -8.08 -8.13 -1.91
C ARG A 23 -7.55 -7.31 -3.09
N VAL A 24 -7.17 -6.07 -2.84
CA VAL A 24 -6.61 -5.19 -3.88
C VAL A 24 -5.26 -5.71 -4.36
N ALA A 25 -4.38 -6.15 -3.46
CA ALA A 25 -3.09 -6.75 -3.82
C ALA A 25 -3.25 -8.00 -4.70
N VAL A 26 -4.21 -8.87 -4.40
CA VAL A 26 -4.56 -10.02 -5.25
C VAL A 26 -4.97 -9.56 -6.65
N LEU A 27 -5.88 -8.60 -6.76
CA LEU A 27 -6.32 -8.08 -8.06
C LEU A 27 -5.17 -7.47 -8.87
N ILE A 28 -4.27 -6.72 -8.22
CA ILE A 28 -3.08 -6.17 -8.88
C ILE A 28 -2.20 -7.29 -9.44
N LEU A 29 -1.94 -8.34 -8.66
CA LEU A 29 -1.09 -9.45 -9.07
C LEU A 29 -1.70 -10.21 -10.24
N VAL A 30 -2.96 -10.64 -10.13
CA VAL A 30 -3.63 -11.42 -11.18
C VAL A 30 -3.96 -10.58 -12.43
N ASN A 31 -3.91 -9.25 -12.33
CA ASN A 31 -3.98 -8.35 -13.49
C ASN A 31 -2.68 -8.34 -14.31
N LYS A 32 -1.53 -8.56 -13.67
CA LYS A 32 -0.23 -8.62 -14.35
C LYS A 32 -0.05 -9.93 -15.12
N GLN A 33 -0.36 -11.03 -14.47
CA GLN A 33 -0.29 -12.37 -15.03
C GLN A 33 -1.10 -13.36 -14.18
N PRO A 34 -1.49 -14.52 -14.72
CA PRO A 34 -2.15 -15.59 -13.96
C PRO A 34 -1.25 -16.14 -12.85
N PHE A 35 -1.83 -16.38 -11.67
CA PHE A 35 -1.15 -16.95 -10.51
C PHE A 35 -1.99 -18.01 -9.82
N HIS A 36 -1.36 -19.02 -9.22
CA HIS A 36 -2.04 -19.89 -8.26
C HIS A 36 -1.91 -19.33 -6.82
N GLY A 37 -2.82 -19.76 -5.92
CA GLY A 37 -2.95 -19.18 -4.58
C GLY A 37 -1.65 -19.12 -3.76
N TYR A 38 -0.79 -20.15 -3.88
CA TYR A 38 0.50 -20.16 -3.20
C TYR A 38 1.48 -19.10 -3.76
N GLU A 39 1.52 -18.93 -5.09
CA GLU A 39 2.34 -17.89 -5.73
C GLU A 39 1.86 -16.50 -5.30
N ILE A 40 0.55 -16.26 -5.25
CA ILE A 40 -0.01 -15.00 -4.75
C ILE A 40 0.49 -14.70 -3.33
N MET A 41 0.42 -15.67 -2.41
CA MET A 41 0.91 -15.48 -1.04
C MET A 41 2.41 -15.16 -1.00
N LYS A 42 3.20 -15.86 -1.81
CA LYS A 42 4.64 -15.66 -1.91
C LYS A 42 4.98 -14.25 -2.44
N GLU A 43 4.31 -13.83 -3.53
CA GLU A 43 4.48 -12.49 -4.11
C GLU A 43 4.12 -11.39 -3.12
N ILE A 44 2.99 -11.51 -2.41
CA ILE A 44 2.61 -10.53 -1.39
C ILE A 44 3.69 -10.42 -0.32
N LYS A 45 4.14 -11.54 0.22
CA LYS A 45 5.20 -11.57 1.24
C LYS A 45 6.49 -10.94 0.75
N GLN A 46 6.94 -11.26 -0.46
CA GLN A 46 8.18 -10.74 -1.03
C GLN A 46 8.11 -9.24 -1.30
N ARG A 47 7.05 -8.76 -1.98
CA ARG A 47 6.87 -7.35 -2.33
C ARG A 47 6.70 -6.46 -1.12
N THR A 48 6.09 -6.96 -0.05
CA THR A 48 5.95 -6.22 1.21
C THR A 48 7.11 -6.44 2.17
N LYS A 49 8.21 -7.07 1.73
CA LYS A 49 9.38 -7.38 2.57
C LYS A 49 8.99 -8.10 3.88
N GLY A 50 7.97 -8.94 3.82
CA GLY A 50 7.46 -9.70 4.97
C GLY A 50 6.46 -8.95 5.86
N PHE A 51 6.17 -7.68 5.58
CA PHE A 51 5.17 -6.91 6.34
C PHE A 51 3.78 -7.57 6.28
N TRP A 52 3.39 -8.06 5.10
CA TRP A 52 2.20 -8.91 4.95
C TRP A 52 2.64 -10.34 4.65
N THR A 53 2.24 -11.24 5.53
CA THR A 53 2.49 -12.68 5.38
C THR A 53 1.15 -13.43 5.41
N PRO A 54 0.42 -13.48 4.28
CA PRO A 54 -0.87 -14.15 4.23
C PRO A 54 -0.71 -15.65 4.47
N THR A 55 -1.61 -16.20 5.28
CA THR A 55 -1.71 -17.65 5.47
C THR A 55 -2.71 -18.26 4.48
N ALA A 56 -2.61 -19.56 4.23
CA ALA A 56 -3.57 -20.27 3.39
C ALA A 56 -5.01 -20.12 3.90
N GLY A 57 -5.21 -20.22 5.23
CA GLY A 57 -6.52 -20.02 5.86
C GLY A 57 -7.12 -18.64 5.65
N GLY A 58 -6.29 -17.59 5.53
CA GLY A 58 -6.74 -16.23 5.21
C GLY A 58 -6.92 -15.98 3.72
N MET A 59 -6.01 -16.51 2.89
CA MET A 59 -5.99 -16.25 1.45
C MET A 59 -7.12 -16.93 0.67
N TYR A 60 -7.35 -18.23 0.88
CA TYR A 60 -8.34 -18.96 0.10
C TYR A 60 -9.79 -18.46 0.28
N PRO A 61 -10.25 -18.02 1.46
CA PRO A 61 -11.53 -17.33 1.59
C PRO A 61 -11.62 -16.04 0.76
N ILE A 62 -10.52 -15.29 0.65
CA ILE A 62 -10.46 -14.06 -0.17
C ILE A 62 -10.57 -14.42 -1.64
N LEU A 63 -9.79 -15.40 -2.13
CA LEU A 63 -9.86 -15.86 -3.52
C LEU A 63 -11.26 -16.35 -3.89
N ARG A 64 -11.90 -17.16 -3.03
CA ARG A 64 -13.29 -17.60 -3.23
C ARG A 64 -14.27 -16.43 -3.27
N SER A 65 -14.10 -15.45 -2.41
CA SER A 65 -14.95 -14.25 -2.39
C SER A 65 -14.82 -13.45 -3.67
N LEU A 66 -13.59 -13.21 -4.16
CA LEU A 66 -13.33 -12.50 -5.40
C LEU A 66 -13.87 -13.24 -6.62
N GLU A 67 -13.72 -14.57 -6.66
CA GLU A 67 -14.25 -15.43 -7.71
C GLU A 67 -15.78 -15.43 -7.70
N LYS A 68 -16.41 -15.59 -6.52
CA LYS A 68 -17.87 -15.51 -6.37
C LYS A 68 -18.44 -14.16 -6.82
N SER A 69 -17.68 -13.08 -6.63
CA SER A 69 -18.06 -11.74 -7.10
C SER A 69 -17.78 -11.51 -8.58
N GLY A 70 -17.21 -12.48 -9.30
CA GLY A 70 -16.88 -12.39 -10.72
C GLY A 70 -15.71 -11.43 -11.03
N TYR A 71 -14.87 -11.11 -10.04
CA TYR A 71 -13.71 -10.24 -10.25
C TYR A 71 -12.47 -10.99 -10.71
N ILE A 72 -12.38 -12.26 -10.38
CA ILE A 72 -11.36 -13.20 -10.86
C ILE A 72 -12.03 -14.48 -11.33
N GLU A 73 -11.39 -15.19 -12.22
CA GLU A 73 -11.75 -16.54 -12.64
C GLU A 73 -10.59 -17.49 -12.37
N GLY A 74 -10.90 -18.74 -12.10
CA GLY A 74 -9.88 -19.72 -11.77
C GLY A 74 -10.03 -21.01 -12.58
N ASP A 75 -8.98 -21.35 -13.35
CA ASP A 75 -8.91 -22.59 -14.16
C ASP A 75 -8.12 -23.66 -13.46
N TRP A 76 -8.65 -24.88 -13.45
CA TRP A 76 -7.95 -26.02 -12.93
C TRP A 76 -6.94 -26.54 -13.95
N THR A 77 -5.70 -26.71 -13.51
CA THR A 77 -4.65 -27.34 -14.32
C THR A 77 -3.87 -28.35 -13.51
N THR A 78 -3.25 -29.32 -14.20
CA THR A 78 -2.41 -30.33 -13.55
C THR A 78 -0.94 -29.96 -13.72
N LYS A 79 -0.23 -29.71 -12.61
CA LYS A 79 1.21 -29.45 -12.59
C LYS A 79 1.88 -30.43 -11.64
N LYS A 80 2.85 -31.21 -12.15
CA LYS A 80 3.59 -32.23 -11.35
C LYS A 80 2.64 -33.18 -10.59
N ASN A 81 1.65 -33.73 -11.26
CA ASN A 81 0.64 -34.67 -10.70
C ASN A 81 -0.23 -34.06 -9.57
N ARG A 82 -0.32 -32.75 -9.46
CA ARG A 82 -1.20 -32.06 -8.51
C ARG A 82 -2.14 -31.15 -9.28
N GLN A 83 -3.42 -31.17 -8.92
CA GLN A 83 -4.37 -30.19 -9.41
C GLN A 83 -4.15 -28.86 -8.70
N ILE A 84 -3.91 -27.80 -9.47
CA ILE A 84 -3.77 -26.43 -9.00
C ILE A 84 -4.78 -25.56 -9.71
N LYS A 85 -5.30 -24.56 -9.02
CA LYS A 85 -6.19 -23.55 -9.58
C LYS A 85 -5.40 -22.28 -9.86
N ILE A 86 -5.38 -21.87 -11.13
CA ILE A 86 -4.71 -20.65 -11.60
C ILE A 86 -5.78 -19.56 -11.75
N TYR A 87 -5.57 -18.42 -11.15
CA TYR A 87 -6.49 -17.28 -11.16
C TYR A 87 -6.02 -16.20 -12.12
N HIS A 88 -6.96 -15.60 -12.84
CA HIS A 88 -6.78 -14.44 -13.68
C HIS A 88 -7.88 -13.41 -13.44
N ILE A 89 -7.60 -12.15 -13.76
CA ILE A 89 -8.58 -11.07 -13.57
C ILE A 89 -9.61 -11.06 -14.69
N THR A 90 -10.86 -10.77 -14.34
CA THR A 90 -11.92 -10.52 -15.31
C THR A 90 -12.00 -9.04 -15.70
N GLU A 91 -12.79 -8.70 -16.70
CA GLU A 91 -13.03 -7.29 -17.05
C GLU A 91 -13.71 -6.52 -15.91
N SER A 92 -14.66 -7.13 -15.22
CA SER A 92 -15.28 -6.59 -14.00
C SER A 92 -14.22 -6.39 -12.88
N GLY A 93 -13.29 -7.33 -12.76
CA GLY A 93 -12.16 -7.22 -11.82
C GLY A 93 -11.24 -6.04 -12.11
N LYS A 94 -10.93 -5.75 -13.39
CA LYS A 94 -10.14 -4.58 -13.77
C LYS A 94 -10.85 -3.27 -13.43
N GLN A 95 -12.15 -3.20 -13.67
CA GLN A 95 -12.94 -2.02 -13.35
C GLN A 95 -12.98 -1.74 -11.84
N ILE A 96 -13.22 -2.77 -11.01
CA ILE A 96 -13.21 -2.60 -9.55
C ILE A 96 -11.81 -2.26 -9.02
N LEU A 97 -10.76 -2.84 -9.61
CA LEU A 97 -9.37 -2.51 -9.27
C LEU A 97 -9.08 -1.03 -9.54
N SER A 98 -9.43 -0.52 -10.72
CA SER A 98 -9.24 0.89 -11.06
C SER A 98 -9.95 1.82 -10.05
N ARG A 99 -11.21 1.54 -9.73
CA ARG A 99 -11.98 2.30 -8.73
C ARG A 99 -11.36 2.22 -7.33
N ALA A 100 -10.87 1.05 -6.93
CA ALA A 100 -10.23 0.86 -5.64
C ALA A 100 -8.93 1.67 -5.51
N LEU A 101 -8.12 1.73 -6.57
CA LEU A 101 -6.89 2.53 -6.60
C LEU A 101 -7.16 4.04 -6.53
N VAL A 102 -8.17 4.52 -7.28
CA VAL A 102 -8.60 5.93 -7.19
C VAL A 102 -9.05 6.27 -5.77
N LYS A 103 -9.93 5.43 -5.20
CA LYS A 103 -10.44 5.65 -3.84
C LYS A 103 -9.35 5.62 -2.77
N GLN A 104 -8.37 4.73 -2.94
CA GLN A 104 -7.21 4.67 -2.05
C GLN A 104 -6.38 5.97 -2.09
N ASN A 105 -6.21 6.55 -3.27
CA ASN A 105 -5.52 7.83 -3.43
C ASN A 105 -6.28 8.97 -2.73
N GLU A 106 -7.61 9.04 -2.88
CA GLU A 106 -8.44 10.01 -2.17
C GLU A 106 -8.31 9.87 -0.65
N ILE A 107 -8.32 8.65 -0.12
CA ILE A 107 -8.14 8.38 1.31
C ILE A 107 -6.75 8.86 1.76
N ALA A 108 -5.70 8.55 1.01
CA ALA A 108 -4.34 8.96 1.35
C ALA A 108 -4.19 10.48 1.39
N VAL A 109 -4.77 11.20 0.44
CA VAL A 109 -4.76 12.67 0.40
C VAL A 109 -5.47 13.26 1.61
N ASN A 110 -6.68 12.77 1.94
CA ASN A 110 -7.46 13.27 3.08
C ASN A 110 -6.79 12.95 4.43
N MET A 111 -6.22 11.76 4.57
CA MET A 111 -5.47 11.38 5.78
C MET A 111 -4.23 12.26 5.97
N ASN A 112 -3.53 12.58 4.87
CA ASN A 112 -2.40 13.48 4.92
C ASN A 112 -2.82 14.89 5.39
N ALA A 113 -3.93 15.41 4.87
CA ALA A 113 -4.45 16.72 5.30
C ALA A 113 -4.79 16.75 6.80
N LEU A 114 -5.49 15.73 7.30
CA LEU A 114 -5.82 15.59 8.72
C LEU A 114 -4.56 15.47 9.60
N PHE A 115 -3.55 14.73 9.14
CA PHE A 115 -2.31 14.61 9.90
C PHE A 115 -1.52 15.91 9.94
N GLN A 116 -1.49 16.68 8.85
CA GLN A 116 -0.85 18.01 8.83
C GLN A 116 -1.56 18.98 9.78
N GLU A 117 -2.90 18.95 9.82
CA GLU A 117 -3.69 19.75 10.77
C GLU A 117 -3.35 19.37 12.22
N PHE A 118 -3.36 18.07 12.54
CA PHE A 118 -2.97 17.57 13.86
C PHE A 118 -1.52 17.97 14.24
N ALA A 119 -0.58 17.83 13.31
CA ALA A 119 0.82 18.18 13.55
C ALA A 119 0.97 19.67 13.87
N ARG A 120 0.23 20.55 13.18
CA ARG A 120 0.19 21.98 13.44
C ARG A 120 -0.44 22.31 14.79
N ASP A 121 -1.63 21.79 15.04
CA ASP A 121 -2.47 22.23 16.15
C ASP A 121 -2.09 21.58 17.49
N VAL A 122 -1.59 20.33 17.45
CA VAL A 122 -1.27 19.56 18.67
C VAL A 122 0.23 19.50 18.94
N LEU A 123 1.04 19.34 17.89
CA LEU A 123 2.49 19.21 18.05
C LEU A 123 3.24 20.54 17.92
N ASN A 124 2.54 21.63 17.58
CA ASN A 124 3.12 22.96 17.36
C ASN A 124 4.29 22.94 16.34
N ILE A 125 4.22 22.03 15.38
CA ILE A 125 5.21 21.92 14.30
C ILE A 125 4.79 22.90 13.23
N GLU A 126 5.35 24.11 13.24
CA GLU A 126 5.17 25.09 12.18
C GLU A 126 5.74 24.52 10.88
N SER A 127 4.85 24.28 9.92
CA SER A 127 5.13 23.96 8.50
C SER A 127 6.25 22.95 8.25
N ALA A 128 6.38 21.95 9.09
CA ALA A 128 6.96 20.73 8.56
C ALA A 128 5.98 20.25 7.47
N GLU A 129 6.31 20.48 6.22
CA GLU A 129 5.93 19.56 5.17
C GLU A 129 6.55 18.22 5.58
N ILE A 130 5.96 17.61 6.63
CA ILE A 130 6.29 16.23 6.96
C ILE A 130 5.97 15.51 5.67
N PRO A 131 6.98 15.04 4.97
CA PRO A 131 6.72 14.37 3.72
C PRO A 131 6.01 13.08 4.07
N PHE A 132 4.70 13.14 4.04
CA PHE A 132 3.85 11.98 4.21
C PHE A 132 3.94 11.02 3.00
N HIS A 133 5.02 11.14 2.24
CA HIS A 133 5.53 10.06 1.39
C HIS A 133 5.87 8.81 2.20
N ALA A 134 5.99 8.93 3.52
CA ALA A 134 6.15 7.79 4.42
C ALA A 134 4.90 6.91 4.52
N MET A 135 3.72 7.42 4.18
CA MET A 135 2.55 6.60 3.87
C MET A 135 2.40 6.46 2.35
N ALA A 136 3.45 6.04 1.68
CA ALA A 136 3.33 5.49 0.35
C ALA A 136 2.13 4.54 0.35
N SER A 137 1.26 4.67 -0.66
CA SER A 137 0.13 3.75 -0.81
C SER A 137 0.59 2.33 -0.45
N PRO A 138 -0.15 1.59 0.40
CA PRO A 138 0.24 0.22 0.76
C PRO A 138 0.38 -0.68 -0.48
N PHE A 139 -0.01 -0.17 -1.64
CA PHE A 139 0.12 -0.83 -2.94
C PHE A 139 1.36 -0.41 -3.73
N SER A 140 2.13 0.61 -3.29
CA SER A 140 3.35 1.02 -4.01
C SER A 140 4.29 -0.16 -4.33
N PRO A 141 4.53 -1.14 -3.43
CA PRO A 141 5.35 -2.30 -3.76
C PRO A 141 4.81 -3.18 -4.88
N PHE A 142 3.52 -3.05 -5.21
CA PHE A 142 2.87 -3.79 -6.28
C PHE A 142 2.76 -3.00 -7.58
N LEU A 143 2.91 -1.67 -7.51
CA LEU A 143 2.75 -0.76 -8.65
C LEU A 143 4.07 -0.39 -9.32
N GLU A 144 5.21 -0.64 -8.67
CA GLU A 144 6.55 -0.30 -9.19
C GLU A 144 6.88 -0.90 -10.57
N GLU A 145 6.13 -1.93 -11.01
CA GLU A 145 6.23 -2.51 -12.36
C GLU A 145 5.06 -2.11 -13.27
N ALA A 146 4.22 -1.14 -12.86
CA ALA A 146 3.22 -0.61 -13.78
C ALA A 146 3.93 0.01 -14.99
N PRO A 147 3.40 -0.16 -16.22
CA PRO A 147 3.99 0.48 -17.40
C PRO A 147 4.17 1.96 -17.07
N LYS A 148 5.39 2.45 -17.22
CA LYS A 148 5.69 3.87 -17.06
C LYS A 148 4.77 4.60 -18.04
N VAL A 149 3.71 5.21 -17.51
CA VAL A 149 3.00 6.23 -18.27
C VAL A 149 4.06 7.27 -18.57
N GLU A 150 4.33 7.56 -19.83
CA GLU A 150 5.23 8.64 -20.20
C GLU A 150 4.69 9.92 -19.55
N GLU A 151 5.29 10.29 -18.42
CA GLU A 151 4.93 11.52 -17.74
C GLU A 151 5.36 12.68 -18.62
N SER A 152 4.46 13.64 -18.85
CA SER A 152 4.83 14.80 -19.64
C SER A 152 6.02 15.53 -18.99
N LYS A 153 6.82 16.20 -19.80
CA LYS A 153 8.00 16.94 -19.34
C LYS A 153 7.65 17.92 -18.22
N GLU A 154 6.47 18.54 -18.32
CA GLU A 154 5.95 19.47 -17.32
C GLU A 154 5.70 18.80 -15.96
N VAL A 155 5.13 17.59 -15.95
CA VAL A 155 4.90 16.81 -14.71
C VAL A 155 6.23 16.41 -14.08
N LEU A 156 7.20 16.00 -14.88
CA LEU A 156 8.55 15.68 -14.38
C LEU A 156 9.26 16.90 -13.82
N GLU A 157 9.13 18.07 -14.45
CA GLU A 157 9.68 19.32 -13.95
C GLU A 157 9.03 19.76 -12.62
N GLN A 158 7.71 19.66 -12.50
CA GLN A 158 7.01 19.93 -11.23
C GLN A 158 7.46 18.98 -10.11
N LYS A 159 7.58 17.68 -10.39
CA LYS A 159 8.10 16.71 -9.42
C LYS A 159 9.53 17.02 -9.01
N ARG A 160 10.39 17.39 -9.94
CA ARG A 160 11.76 17.79 -9.66
C ARG A 160 11.84 19.00 -8.74
N GLU A 161 11.05 20.04 -9.00
CA GLU A 161 11.03 21.25 -8.18
C GLU A 161 10.47 20.98 -6.78
N HIS A 162 9.45 20.14 -6.68
CA HIS A 162 8.91 19.68 -5.39
C HIS A 162 9.96 18.91 -4.57
N LEU A 163 10.68 17.97 -5.20
CA LEU A 163 11.76 17.23 -4.55
C LEU A 163 12.91 18.13 -4.09
N LYS A 164 13.29 19.15 -4.87
CA LYS A 164 14.32 20.11 -4.47
C LYS A 164 13.92 20.90 -3.22
N LYS A 165 12.70 21.44 -3.20
CA LYS A 165 12.17 22.16 -2.02
C LYS A 165 12.21 21.26 -0.79
N PHE A 166 11.78 20.01 -0.96
CA PHE A 166 11.79 19.02 0.11
C PHE A 166 13.20 18.74 0.66
N ILE A 167 14.17 18.52 -0.21
CA ILE A 167 15.58 18.32 0.18
C ILE A 167 16.10 19.54 0.96
N CYS A 168 15.79 20.77 0.53
CA CYS A 168 16.18 21.98 1.25
C CYS A 168 15.60 22.02 2.67
N THR A 169 14.30 21.67 2.82
CA THR A 169 13.66 21.63 4.16
C THR A 169 14.32 20.60 5.07
N LEU A 170 14.63 19.40 4.56
CA LEU A 170 15.32 18.35 5.35
C LEU A 170 16.73 18.77 5.77
N LEU A 171 17.47 19.46 4.89
CA LEU A 171 18.81 19.96 5.20
C LEU A 171 18.77 21.04 6.28
N ASP A 172 17.77 21.94 6.25
CA ASP A 172 17.56 22.94 7.28
C ASP A 172 17.21 22.32 8.64
N GLU A 173 16.39 21.30 8.65
CA GLU A 173 16.06 20.56 9.88
C GLU A 173 17.25 19.82 10.45
N LEU A 174 18.00 19.14 9.60
CA LEU A 174 19.24 18.46 9.99
C LEU A 174 20.21 19.47 10.65
N GLY A 175 20.40 20.64 10.04
CA GLY A 175 21.24 21.69 10.60
C GLY A 175 20.76 22.24 11.94
N LYS A 176 19.43 22.29 12.18
CA LYS A 176 18.86 22.64 13.50
C LYS A 176 19.17 21.59 14.54
N LEU A 177 18.99 20.30 14.21
CA LEU A 177 19.28 19.18 15.11
C LEU A 177 20.76 19.09 15.46
N GLU A 178 21.66 19.27 14.51
CA GLU A 178 23.11 19.30 14.74
C GLU A 178 23.52 20.44 15.71
N LYS A 179 22.89 21.63 15.54
CA LYS A 179 23.10 22.75 16.48
C LYS A 179 22.57 22.45 17.88
N GLN A 180 21.46 21.72 18.01
CA GLN A 180 20.93 21.32 19.32
C GLN A 180 21.83 20.28 20.00
N LEU A 181 22.31 19.29 19.26
CA LEU A 181 23.25 18.27 19.75
C LEU A 181 24.58 18.89 20.21
N SER A 182 25.10 19.87 19.45
CA SER A 182 26.35 20.57 19.82
C SER A 182 26.24 21.47 21.05
N LYS A 183 25.00 21.88 21.43
CA LYS A 183 24.75 22.64 22.66
C LYS A 183 24.50 21.76 23.89
N SER A 184 24.24 20.48 23.68
CA SER A 184 23.93 19.50 24.73
C SER A 184 25.13 18.63 25.10
N ALA A 185 26.28 18.81 24.44
CA ALA A 185 27.56 18.22 24.70
C ALA A 185 28.51 19.22 25.40
#